data_0239132265f9e0931e68371f7a7e0d8d
#
_entry.id   0239132265f9e0931e68371f7a7e0d8d
#
_cell.length_a   1.000
_cell.length_b   1.000
_cell.length_c   1.000
_cell.angle_alpha   90.00
_cell.angle_beta   90.00
_cell.angle_gamma   90.00
#
_symmetry.space_group_name_H-M   'P 1'
#
loop_
_entity.id
_entity.type
_entity.pdbx_description
1 polymer ?
#
loop_
_entity_poly.entity_id
_entity_poly.type
_entity_poly.pdbx_seq_one_letter_code
_entity_poly.pdbx_strand_id
1 'polypeptide(L)'
;MLLNRDDLIKARAGYKKALDAQKKKILVCAGTGCVAGGALEIHAELIRLIEASGAVCQVSLEKEPHSGVVGVKKSGCHGFCEMGPLVRIEPQGWLYIKVQPQDCAQIIEESILGERLVERLAYKADDRIYPTQEEIPFYKKQTRLVLDHCGHIDATSIREYLAIGGYAALEKALFDMSADEIVKEIEESNLRGRGGGGYPAGRKWAQVSRQKSPVKYIVCNGDEGDPGAFMDRSVMEGDPHGMLEGMMIAGIACGASEGYIYVRAEYPLAVSRLETAIVQAREYGLLGRNILGTGRDFDIKISKGAGAFVCGEGSALTASIEGKRGMPRVKPPRTVEQGLFAKPTVLNNVETFANVPQIIRKGAAWYRSVGPEKSPGTKAFALTGNIEHTGLVEVPMGTPLREVIFDIGGGIRGGAGFKAVQIGGPSGGCLTKEHLDLPLDFDSLKKAGAMIGSGGLVVMDEHTCMVEVARFFMNFTQNESCGKCVPCREGTKRMREILERIVAGQGEAGDIDMLLELADTVSSTALCGLGKTAAFPVVSTIKNFRDEYEAHVMEKRCPTKTCQKLKQIIIEPGLCRGCSKCARVCPVGAIAGKIKEPFAIDAAKCIKCGACIEACAFKAVKED
;
A
#
# COMPACT_ATOMS: atom_id res chain seq x y z
N MET A 1 0.63 34.46 7.96
CA MET A 1 -0.10 34.35 6.68
C MET A 1 0.76 34.94 5.57
N LEU A 2 0.92 34.27 4.45
CA LEU A 2 1.59 34.77 3.24
C LEU A 2 0.53 35.47 2.38
N LEU A 3 0.83 36.69 1.92
CA LEU A 3 -0.16 37.53 1.24
C LEU A 3 0.03 37.56 -0.27
N ASN A 4 1.22 37.21 -0.76
CA ASN A 4 1.57 37.30 -2.17
C ASN A 4 2.71 36.32 -2.53
N ARG A 5 3.11 36.35 -3.81
CA ARG A 5 4.19 35.52 -4.35
C ARG A 5 5.53 35.75 -3.63
N ASP A 6 5.89 37.01 -3.39
CA ASP A 6 7.18 37.36 -2.77
C ASP A 6 7.29 36.84 -1.35
N ASP A 7 6.20 36.88 -0.59
CA ASP A 7 6.16 36.33 0.78
C ASP A 7 6.42 34.82 0.76
N LEU A 8 5.87 34.08 -0.20
CA LEU A 8 6.11 32.64 -0.34
C LEU A 8 7.57 32.35 -0.70
N ILE A 9 8.14 33.10 -1.66
CA ILE A 9 9.55 32.96 -2.04
C ILE A 9 10.47 33.24 -0.85
N LYS A 10 10.23 34.34 -0.11
CA LYS A 10 10.99 34.68 1.08
C LYS A 10 10.84 33.64 2.19
N ALA A 11 9.66 33.08 2.37
CA ALA A 11 9.42 32.03 3.37
C ALA A 11 10.23 30.76 3.03
N ARG A 12 10.17 30.28 1.77
CA ARG A 12 10.96 29.13 1.32
C ARG A 12 12.46 29.35 1.53
N ALA A 13 12.98 30.52 1.10
CA ALA A 13 14.38 30.84 1.26
C ALA A 13 14.82 30.92 2.73
N GLY A 14 13.99 31.50 3.59
CA GLY A 14 14.25 31.59 5.03
C GLY A 14 14.26 30.22 5.70
N TYR A 15 13.24 29.38 5.46
CA TYR A 15 13.19 28.03 6.02
C TYR A 15 14.28 27.10 5.45
N LYS A 16 14.63 27.25 4.16
CA LYS A 16 15.76 26.52 3.58
C LYS A 16 17.05 26.86 4.31
N LYS A 17 17.34 28.14 4.52
CA LYS A 17 18.53 28.59 5.27
C LYS A 17 18.54 28.02 6.70
N ALA A 18 17.38 28.00 7.36
CA ALA A 18 17.25 27.44 8.70
C ALA A 18 17.45 25.92 8.73
N LEU A 19 16.91 25.20 7.75
CA LEU A 19 17.09 23.74 7.63
C LEU A 19 18.55 23.37 7.32
N ASP A 20 19.20 24.13 6.43
CA ASP A 20 20.61 23.94 6.06
C ASP A 20 21.57 24.24 7.25
N ALA A 21 21.14 25.08 8.20
CA ALA A 21 21.88 25.36 9.42
C ALA A 21 21.83 24.23 10.46
N GLN A 22 20.80 23.38 10.41
CA GLN A 22 20.70 22.16 11.22
C GLN A 22 21.64 21.08 10.66
N LYS A 23 22.92 21.14 11.01
CA LYS A 23 23.92 20.18 10.50
C LYS A 23 23.71 18.76 10.99
N LYS A 24 23.18 18.57 12.21
CA LYS A 24 22.88 17.25 12.78
C LYS A 24 21.38 17.09 12.91
N LYS A 25 20.82 16.03 12.33
CA LYS A 25 19.40 15.71 12.39
C LYS A 25 19.20 14.23 12.66
N ILE A 26 18.20 13.92 13.45
CA ILE A 26 17.70 12.58 13.73
C ILE A 26 16.29 12.50 13.17
N LEU A 27 16.08 11.63 12.19
CA LEU A 27 14.80 11.41 11.53
C LEU A 27 14.24 10.05 11.98
N VAL A 28 13.26 10.09 12.86
CA VAL A 28 12.57 8.88 13.35
C VAL A 28 11.40 8.57 12.42
N CYS A 29 11.38 7.38 11.85
CA CYS A 29 10.26 6.93 11.03
C CYS A 29 8.98 6.90 11.86
N ALA A 30 8.02 7.75 11.52
CA ALA A 30 6.74 7.88 12.22
C ALA A 30 5.55 7.49 11.32
N GLY A 31 5.76 6.54 10.39
CA GLY A 31 4.66 5.85 9.70
C GLY A 31 4.01 4.81 10.61
N THR A 32 2.77 4.42 10.32
CA THR A 32 1.92 3.57 11.17
C THR A 32 2.64 2.32 11.71
N GLY A 33 3.42 1.59 10.88
CA GLY A 33 4.12 0.38 11.34
C GLY A 33 5.19 0.65 12.40
N CYS A 34 6.01 1.70 12.20
CA CYS A 34 7.03 2.09 13.16
C CYS A 34 6.43 2.70 14.44
N VAL A 35 5.31 3.45 14.32
CA VAL A 35 4.57 3.96 15.49
C VAL A 35 4.05 2.81 16.35
N ALA A 36 3.49 1.77 15.75
CA ALA A 36 3.06 0.57 16.46
C ALA A 36 4.24 -0.18 17.11
N GLY A 37 5.46 -0.03 16.58
CA GLY A 37 6.70 -0.57 17.12
C GLY A 37 7.42 0.31 18.14
N GLY A 38 6.81 1.41 18.65
CA GLY A 38 7.38 2.27 19.69
C GLY A 38 8.18 3.48 19.17
N ALA A 39 8.05 3.85 17.90
CA ALA A 39 8.83 4.97 17.33
C ALA A 39 8.57 6.33 18.00
N LEU A 40 7.38 6.55 18.56
CA LEU A 40 7.11 7.79 19.30
C LEU A 40 7.82 7.85 20.65
N GLU A 41 7.98 6.72 21.32
CA GLU A 41 8.77 6.58 22.55
C GLU A 41 10.26 6.82 22.26
N ILE A 42 10.77 6.25 21.16
CA ILE A 42 12.14 6.52 20.68
C ILE A 42 12.35 8.00 20.42
N HIS A 43 11.40 8.67 19.73
CA HIS A 43 11.47 10.10 19.45
C HIS A 43 11.52 10.93 20.73
N ALA A 44 10.66 10.63 21.71
CA ALA A 44 10.62 11.33 22.99
C ALA A 44 11.91 11.11 23.81
N GLU A 45 12.43 9.89 23.84
CA GLU A 45 13.65 9.55 24.56
C GLU A 45 14.89 10.22 23.95
N LEU A 46 14.99 10.30 22.62
CA LEU A 46 16.06 11.03 21.94
C LEU A 46 16.06 12.52 22.30
N ILE A 47 14.88 13.18 22.35
CA ILE A 47 14.75 14.57 22.78
C ILE A 47 15.28 14.72 24.21
N ARG A 48 14.76 13.91 25.14
CA ARG A 48 15.14 13.94 26.55
C ARG A 48 16.65 13.79 26.75
N LEU A 49 17.28 12.88 26.03
CA LEU A 49 18.73 12.61 26.13
C LEU A 49 19.57 13.74 25.53
N ILE A 50 19.14 14.35 24.42
CA ILE A 50 19.86 15.51 23.85
C ILE A 50 19.81 16.67 24.83
N GLU A 51 18.66 16.99 25.40
CA GLU A 51 18.53 18.06 26.41
C GLU A 51 19.37 17.76 27.65
N ALA A 52 19.40 16.51 28.12
CA ALA A 52 20.22 16.09 29.25
C ALA A 52 21.74 16.19 28.97
N SER A 53 22.17 16.10 27.71
CA SER A 53 23.58 16.27 27.31
C SER A 53 24.04 17.71 27.27
N GLY A 54 23.13 18.68 27.47
CA GLY A 54 23.41 20.13 27.37
C GLY A 54 23.38 20.64 25.91
N ALA A 55 23.10 19.82 24.93
CA ALA A 55 22.90 20.21 23.54
C ALA A 55 21.50 20.82 23.34
N VAL A 56 21.39 21.77 22.41
CA VAL A 56 20.08 22.37 22.08
C VAL A 56 19.32 21.46 21.11
N CYS A 57 18.19 20.95 21.58
CA CYS A 57 17.27 20.16 20.75
C CYS A 57 16.29 21.05 20.00
N GLN A 58 16.11 20.84 18.70
CA GLN A 58 15.11 21.55 17.90
C GLN A 58 14.15 20.56 17.21
N VAL A 59 12.94 20.48 17.75
CA VAL A 59 11.87 19.64 17.18
C VAL A 59 11.18 20.33 16.00
N SER A 60 10.84 21.61 16.14
CA SER A 60 10.18 22.41 15.10
C SER A 60 11.17 23.33 14.40
N LEU A 61 11.14 23.34 13.06
CA LEU A 61 11.95 24.28 12.28
C LEU A 61 11.46 25.70 12.48
N GLU A 62 12.36 26.61 12.90
CA GLU A 62 12.11 28.04 13.01
C GLU A 62 12.70 28.78 11.82
N LYS A 63 12.23 30.00 11.55
CA LYS A 63 12.69 30.82 10.43
C LYS A 63 14.11 31.35 10.62
N GLU A 64 14.48 31.58 11.87
CA GLU A 64 15.83 32.03 12.21
C GLU A 64 16.77 30.84 12.34
N PRO A 65 17.92 30.85 11.65
CA PRO A 65 18.87 29.75 11.74
C PRO A 65 19.59 29.78 13.11
N HIS A 66 19.54 28.64 13.80
CA HIS A 66 20.32 28.42 15.01
C HIS A 66 21.49 27.47 14.71
N SER A 67 22.70 27.87 15.02
CA SER A 67 23.89 27.01 14.90
C SER A 67 24.04 26.10 16.12
N GLY A 68 24.55 24.89 15.93
CA GLY A 68 24.83 23.96 17.03
C GLY A 68 23.61 23.22 17.58
N VAL A 69 22.45 23.31 16.91
CA VAL A 69 21.25 22.57 17.31
C VAL A 69 21.21 21.18 16.66
N VAL A 70 20.64 20.23 17.38
CA VAL A 70 20.31 18.88 16.86
C VAL A 70 18.82 18.85 16.55
N GLY A 71 18.48 18.65 15.29
CA GLY A 71 17.08 18.45 14.85
C GLY A 71 16.60 17.05 15.20
N VAL A 72 15.44 16.91 15.85
CA VAL A 72 14.79 15.59 16.07
C VAL A 72 13.40 15.63 15.44
N LYS A 73 13.19 14.81 14.42
CA LYS A 73 12.06 14.93 13.50
C LYS A 73 11.24 13.64 13.43
N LYS A 74 9.93 13.78 13.24
CA LYS A 74 9.00 12.68 12.92
C LYS A 74 8.84 12.60 11.41
N SER A 75 9.67 11.80 10.76
CA SER A 75 9.60 11.63 9.30
C SER A 75 8.44 10.74 8.87
N GLY A 76 8.11 10.80 7.58
CA GLY A 76 7.22 9.83 6.93
C GLY A 76 7.81 8.42 6.88
N CYS A 77 7.04 7.49 6.34
CA CYS A 77 7.46 6.09 6.22
C CYS A 77 8.71 5.96 5.32
N HIS A 78 9.80 5.42 5.86
CA HIS A 78 11.02 5.15 5.07
C HIS A 78 10.83 4.00 4.07
N GLY A 79 9.80 3.16 4.25
CA GLY A 79 9.45 2.08 3.34
C GLY A 79 9.98 0.70 3.75
N PHE A 80 11.02 0.58 4.54
CA PHE A 80 11.60 -0.71 4.98
C PHE A 80 10.89 -1.23 6.24
N CYS A 81 9.60 -1.54 6.12
CA CYS A 81 8.71 -1.77 7.26
C CYS A 81 9.11 -2.98 8.11
N GLU A 82 9.65 -4.05 7.52
CA GLU A 82 10.14 -5.24 8.22
C GLU A 82 11.26 -4.91 9.22
N MET A 83 12.03 -3.86 8.93
CA MET A 83 13.19 -3.44 9.73
C MET A 83 12.89 -2.29 10.70
N GLY A 84 11.62 -1.89 10.83
CA GLY A 84 11.21 -0.85 11.79
C GLY A 84 11.31 -1.27 13.27
N PRO A 85 11.36 -0.30 14.18
CA PRO A 85 11.50 1.14 13.99
C PRO A 85 12.82 1.58 13.37
N LEU A 86 12.75 2.59 12.48
CA LEU A 86 13.91 3.11 11.74
C LEU A 86 14.29 4.50 12.25
N VAL A 87 15.60 4.74 12.38
CA VAL A 87 16.16 6.04 12.73
C VAL A 87 17.27 6.39 11.75
N ARG A 88 17.14 7.56 11.08
CA ARG A 88 18.16 8.08 10.16
C ARG A 88 18.93 9.22 10.80
N ILE A 89 20.26 9.22 10.65
CA ILE A 89 21.16 10.23 11.18
C ILE A 89 21.76 11.02 10.03
N GLU A 90 21.58 12.33 10.06
CA GLU A 90 22.16 13.27 9.10
C GLU A 90 23.28 14.10 9.78
N PRO A 91 24.36 14.46 9.04
CA PRO A 91 24.49 14.43 7.58
C PRO A 91 25.05 13.12 7.02
N GLN A 92 25.43 12.14 7.83
CA GLN A 92 26.11 10.91 7.37
C GLN A 92 25.19 9.97 6.57
N GLY A 93 23.85 10.15 6.66
CA GLY A 93 22.87 9.28 6.00
C GLY A 93 22.74 7.90 6.65
N TRP A 94 23.29 7.68 7.86
CA TRP A 94 23.22 6.39 8.55
C TRP A 94 21.78 5.98 8.83
N LEU A 95 21.43 4.75 8.49
CA LEU A 95 20.11 4.19 8.77
C LEU A 95 20.22 3.06 9.81
N TYR A 96 19.61 3.28 10.96
CA TYR A 96 19.49 2.29 12.03
C TYR A 96 18.13 1.58 11.94
N ILE A 97 18.18 0.27 12.15
CA ILE A 97 17.04 -0.64 12.05
C ILE A 97 16.69 -1.24 13.41
N LYS A 98 15.41 -1.62 13.59
CA LYS A 98 14.90 -2.30 14.81
C LYS A 98 15.29 -1.59 16.10
N VAL A 99 15.37 -0.26 16.04
CA VAL A 99 15.78 0.58 17.16
C VAL A 99 14.77 0.46 18.30
N GLN A 100 15.29 0.41 19.53
CA GLN A 100 14.51 0.36 20.77
C GLN A 100 14.83 1.58 21.64
N PRO A 101 13.96 1.98 22.60
CA PRO A 101 14.23 3.12 23.47
C PRO A 101 15.57 3.05 24.21
N GLN A 102 16.02 1.86 24.62
CA GLN A 102 17.32 1.63 25.28
C GLN A 102 18.53 1.89 24.37
N ASP A 103 18.36 1.92 23.05
CA ASP A 103 19.43 2.20 22.09
C ASP A 103 19.71 3.69 21.96
N CYS A 104 18.76 4.54 22.39
CA CYS A 104 18.82 6.00 22.20
C CYS A 104 20.07 6.62 22.86
N ALA A 105 20.46 6.15 24.05
CA ALA A 105 21.64 6.66 24.74
C ALA A 105 22.91 6.43 23.91
N GLN A 106 23.10 5.22 23.35
CA GLN A 106 24.22 4.91 22.50
C GLN A 106 24.21 5.69 21.18
N ILE A 107 23.02 5.90 20.58
CA ILE A 107 22.88 6.72 19.37
C ILE A 107 23.32 8.16 19.65
N ILE A 108 22.93 8.75 20.79
CA ILE A 108 23.36 10.11 21.15
C ILE A 108 24.86 10.17 21.39
N GLU A 109 25.40 9.27 22.22
CA GLU A 109 26.81 9.26 22.58
C GLU A 109 27.72 9.01 21.37
N GLU A 110 27.45 7.98 20.60
CA GLU A 110 28.32 7.59 19.50
C GLU A 110 28.04 8.38 18.22
N SER A 111 26.77 8.50 17.79
CA SER A 111 26.48 9.07 16.48
C SER A 111 26.36 10.59 16.50
N ILE A 112 25.74 11.16 17.52
CA ILE A 112 25.53 12.61 17.57
C ILE A 112 26.73 13.35 18.17
N LEU A 113 27.27 12.87 19.28
CA LEU A 113 28.40 13.50 19.96
C LEU A 113 29.74 12.99 19.43
N GLY A 114 29.86 11.68 19.22
CA GLY A 114 31.11 11.02 18.80
C GLY A 114 31.32 10.88 17.29
N GLU A 115 30.30 11.17 16.46
CA GLU A 115 30.33 11.04 14.98
C GLU A 115 30.78 9.66 14.50
N ARG A 116 30.34 8.61 15.20
CA ARG A 116 30.66 7.20 14.92
C ARG A 116 29.39 6.39 14.64
N LEU A 117 29.51 5.44 13.73
CA LEU A 117 28.42 4.51 13.41
C LEU A 117 28.20 3.54 14.58
N VAL A 118 26.95 3.33 14.97
CA VAL A 118 26.55 2.24 15.86
C VAL A 118 26.33 0.98 15.01
N GLU A 119 27.40 0.23 14.74
CA GLU A 119 27.40 -0.88 13.78
C GLU A 119 26.36 -1.97 14.06
N ARG A 120 26.00 -2.21 15.34
CA ARG A 120 25.00 -3.24 15.68
C ARG A 120 23.58 -2.86 15.22
N LEU A 121 23.30 -1.57 15.05
CA LEU A 121 22.01 -1.06 14.59
C LEU A 121 21.95 -0.86 13.07
N ALA A 122 23.09 -0.93 12.37
CA ALA A 122 23.11 -0.85 10.91
C ALA A 122 22.59 -2.16 10.27
N TYR A 123 21.99 -2.05 9.09
CA TYR A 123 21.54 -3.21 8.33
C TYR A 123 22.73 -4.08 7.91
N LYS A 124 22.59 -5.41 8.07
CA LYS A 124 23.61 -6.40 7.72
C LYS A 124 23.02 -7.47 6.81
N ALA A 125 23.72 -7.77 5.73
CA ALA A 125 23.41 -8.88 4.84
C ALA A 125 24.74 -9.38 4.21
N ASP A 126 24.85 -10.68 3.94
CA ASP A 126 26.01 -11.30 3.29
C ASP A 126 27.35 -10.89 3.92
N ASP A 127 27.42 -10.93 5.26
CA ASP A 127 28.58 -10.52 6.08
C ASP A 127 29.05 -9.07 5.86
N ARG A 128 28.23 -8.24 5.20
CA ARG A 128 28.50 -6.83 4.96
C ARG A 128 27.55 -5.93 5.79
N ILE A 129 28.13 -4.84 6.32
CA ILE A 129 27.37 -3.76 6.96
C ILE A 129 27.04 -2.72 5.89
N TYR A 130 25.78 -2.23 5.90
CA TYR A 130 25.28 -1.18 5.04
C TYR A 130 24.92 0.03 5.91
N PRO A 131 25.83 1.00 6.06
CA PRO A 131 25.64 2.13 6.97
C PRO A 131 24.53 3.07 6.55
N THR A 132 24.39 3.33 5.24
CA THR A 132 23.46 4.34 4.72
C THR A 132 22.27 3.71 3.99
N GLN A 133 21.16 4.44 3.96
CA GLN A 133 19.95 4.00 3.28
C GLN A 133 20.20 3.66 1.82
N GLU A 134 21.00 4.48 1.14
CA GLU A 134 21.28 4.39 -0.30
C GLU A 134 22.12 3.15 -0.66
N GLU A 135 22.87 2.61 0.28
CA GLU A 135 23.68 1.40 0.07
C GLU A 135 22.87 0.11 0.22
N ILE A 136 21.79 0.14 1.02
CA ILE A 136 20.98 -1.04 1.29
C ILE A 136 20.32 -1.54 0.00
N PRO A 137 20.44 -2.85 -0.36
CA PRO A 137 19.88 -3.41 -1.59
C PRO A 137 18.39 -3.07 -1.81
N PHE A 138 17.60 -3.08 -0.73
CA PHE A 138 16.19 -2.72 -0.76
C PHE A 138 15.93 -1.32 -1.36
N TYR A 139 16.82 -0.35 -1.15
CA TYR A 139 16.64 1.01 -1.65
C TYR A 139 17.35 1.27 -2.98
N LYS A 140 18.46 0.59 -3.23
CA LYS A 140 19.42 0.89 -4.30
C LYS A 140 18.81 0.93 -5.70
N LYS A 141 17.79 0.08 -5.96
CA LYS A 141 17.11 0.00 -7.26
C LYS A 141 15.78 0.78 -7.31
N GLN A 142 15.40 1.44 -6.25
CA GLN A 142 14.21 2.27 -6.22
C GLN A 142 14.46 3.63 -6.87
N THR A 143 13.43 4.16 -7.51
CA THR A 143 13.36 5.56 -7.97
C THR A 143 12.16 6.19 -7.31
N ARG A 144 12.42 7.05 -6.33
CA ARG A 144 11.36 7.67 -5.53
C ARG A 144 11.04 9.05 -6.07
N LEU A 145 9.81 9.26 -6.53
CA LEU A 145 9.24 10.54 -6.93
C LEU A 145 8.15 11.00 -5.97
N VAL A 146 7.22 10.11 -5.67
CA VAL A 146 6.12 10.36 -4.73
C VAL A 146 6.58 10.16 -3.29
N LEU A 147 7.48 9.21 -3.07
CA LEU A 147 8.06 8.90 -1.76
C LEU A 147 9.39 9.62 -1.48
N ASP A 148 9.79 10.57 -2.35
CA ASP A 148 11.08 11.27 -2.25
C ASP A 148 11.27 11.98 -0.89
N HIS A 149 10.22 12.63 -0.40
CA HIS A 149 10.25 13.34 0.88
C HIS A 149 10.08 12.41 2.11
N CYS A 150 9.54 11.21 1.90
CA CYS A 150 9.31 10.24 2.98
C CYS A 150 10.63 9.74 3.56
N GLY A 151 10.85 9.99 4.85
CA GLY A 151 12.10 9.67 5.54
C GLY A 151 13.13 10.80 5.56
N HIS A 152 12.87 11.93 4.92
CA HIS A 152 13.83 13.04 4.78
C HIS A 152 13.40 14.35 5.44
N ILE A 153 12.10 14.54 5.69
CA ILE A 153 11.55 15.74 6.35
C ILE A 153 10.62 15.35 7.49
N ASP A 154 10.33 16.33 8.36
CA ASP A 154 9.25 16.19 9.33
C ASP A 154 7.90 16.28 8.59
N ALA A 155 7.19 15.15 8.56
CA ALA A 155 5.90 15.02 7.90
C ALA A 155 4.78 15.87 8.54
N THR A 156 5.00 16.44 9.72
CA THR A 156 4.06 17.33 10.43
C THR A 156 4.33 18.82 10.21
N SER A 157 5.32 19.17 9.37
CA SER A 157 5.83 20.53 9.30
C SER A 157 5.73 21.12 7.90
N ILE A 158 4.81 22.06 7.69
CA ILE A 158 4.77 22.88 6.48
C ILE A 158 6.08 23.65 6.26
N ARG A 159 6.78 24.01 7.36
CA ARG A 159 8.03 24.77 7.30
C ARG A 159 9.14 23.94 6.65
N GLU A 160 9.22 22.66 6.97
CA GLU A 160 10.18 21.75 6.31
C GLU A 160 9.78 21.46 4.87
N TYR A 161 8.50 21.30 4.59
CA TYR A 161 8.03 21.17 3.20
C TYR A 161 8.38 22.41 2.37
N LEU A 162 8.18 23.63 2.91
CA LEU A 162 8.62 24.87 2.27
C LEU A 162 10.15 24.93 2.09
N ALA A 163 10.92 24.48 3.08
CA ALA A 163 12.40 24.50 3.03
C ALA A 163 12.96 23.68 1.87
N ILE A 164 12.30 22.56 1.50
CA ILE A 164 12.70 21.71 0.37
C ILE A 164 12.10 22.14 -0.97
N GLY A 165 11.45 23.32 -1.01
CA GLY A 165 10.86 23.88 -2.23
C GLY A 165 9.39 23.52 -2.44
N GLY A 166 8.70 23.09 -1.40
CA GLY A 166 7.25 22.84 -1.43
C GLY A 166 6.46 24.09 -1.82
N TYR A 167 5.31 23.88 -2.40
CA TYR A 167 4.41 24.89 -2.98
C TYR A 167 5.04 25.73 -4.12
N ALA A 168 6.20 25.34 -4.67
CA ALA A 168 6.75 25.97 -5.86
C ALA A 168 5.96 25.64 -7.14
N ALA A 169 5.36 24.45 -7.19
CA ALA A 169 4.49 24.09 -8.30
C ALA A 169 3.18 24.87 -8.24
N LEU A 170 2.61 25.05 -7.03
CA LEU A 170 1.44 25.89 -6.84
C LEU A 170 1.72 27.35 -7.22
N GLU A 171 2.88 27.91 -6.81
CA GLU A 171 3.30 29.25 -7.21
C GLU A 171 3.32 29.39 -8.73
N LYS A 172 4.01 28.46 -9.44
CA LYS A 172 4.06 28.45 -10.89
C LYS A 172 2.66 28.37 -11.52
N ALA A 173 1.80 27.49 -11.00
CA ALA A 173 0.43 27.33 -11.48
C ALA A 173 -0.44 28.58 -11.27
N LEU A 174 -0.23 29.33 -10.19
CA LEU A 174 -1.01 30.53 -9.88
C LEU A 174 -0.59 31.77 -10.69
N PHE A 175 0.72 31.94 -10.89
CA PHE A 175 1.28 33.19 -11.42
C PHE A 175 1.85 33.10 -12.82
N ASP A 176 2.28 31.91 -13.26
CA ASP A 176 3.02 31.74 -14.51
C ASP A 176 2.28 30.89 -15.54
N MET A 177 1.13 30.27 -15.19
CA MET A 177 0.36 29.40 -16.09
C MET A 177 -1.13 29.74 -16.09
N SER A 178 -1.73 29.66 -17.26
CA SER A 178 -3.19 29.64 -17.40
C SER A 178 -3.76 28.27 -17.01
N ALA A 179 -5.05 28.20 -16.73
CA ALA A 179 -5.75 26.94 -16.43
C ALA A 179 -5.60 25.91 -17.58
N ASP A 180 -5.68 26.37 -18.82
CA ASP A 180 -5.54 25.49 -19.99
C ASP A 180 -4.11 24.96 -20.17
N GLU A 181 -3.09 25.77 -19.86
CA GLU A 181 -1.70 25.32 -19.88
C GLU A 181 -1.43 24.27 -18.81
N ILE A 182 -2.01 24.42 -17.61
CA ILE A 182 -1.90 23.40 -16.54
C ILE A 182 -2.55 22.08 -17.00
N VAL A 183 -3.77 22.14 -17.56
CA VAL A 183 -4.46 20.95 -18.09
C VAL A 183 -3.62 20.29 -19.18
N LYS A 184 -3.08 21.07 -20.11
CA LYS A 184 -2.25 20.60 -21.22
C LYS A 184 -0.97 19.92 -20.71
N GLU A 185 -0.29 20.51 -19.72
CA GLU A 185 0.92 19.95 -19.12
C GLU A 185 0.66 18.56 -18.50
N ILE A 186 -0.48 18.41 -17.79
CA ILE A 186 -0.88 17.11 -17.22
C ILE A 186 -1.32 16.13 -18.33
N GLU A 187 -1.96 16.58 -19.42
CA GLU A 187 -2.27 15.72 -20.57
C GLU A 187 -0.98 15.23 -21.27
N GLU A 188 -0.06 16.14 -21.55
CA GLU A 188 1.22 15.84 -22.20
C GLU A 188 2.14 14.95 -21.34
N SER A 189 2.06 15.05 -20.01
CA SER A 189 2.78 14.16 -19.10
C SER A 189 2.35 12.70 -19.23
N ASN A 190 1.17 12.44 -19.81
CA ASN A 190 0.53 11.13 -19.87
C ASN A 190 0.40 10.45 -18.47
N LEU A 191 0.26 11.23 -17.40
CA LEU A 191 0.01 10.70 -16.07
C LEU A 191 -1.27 9.84 -16.06
N ARG A 192 -1.11 8.55 -15.87
CA ARG A 192 -2.24 7.62 -15.68
C ARG A 192 -2.58 7.49 -14.20
N GLY A 193 -3.87 7.39 -13.89
CA GLY A 193 -4.36 7.28 -12.52
C GLY A 193 -3.75 6.10 -11.77
N ARG A 194 -3.22 6.34 -10.57
CA ARG A 194 -2.49 5.37 -9.73
C ARG A 194 -3.37 4.51 -8.83
N GLY A 195 -4.68 4.81 -8.77
CA GLY A 195 -5.63 4.01 -7.99
C GLY A 195 -6.18 2.76 -8.68
N GLY A 196 -5.48 2.20 -9.67
CA GLY A 196 -5.76 0.90 -10.28
C GLY A 196 -6.26 0.91 -11.71
N GLY A 197 -7.17 1.81 -12.05
CA GLY A 197 -7.80 1.83 -13.38
C GLY A 197 -6.96 2.43 -14.51
N GLY A 198 -5.85 3.10 -14.21
CA GLY A 198 -4.93 3.66 -15.20
C GLY A 198 -5.54 4.68 -16.18
N TYR A 199 -6.67 5.31 -15.86
CA TYR A 199 -7.28 6.30 -16.74
C TYR A 199 -6.45 7.59 -16.76
N PRO A 200 -6.18 8.21 -17.93
CA PRO A 200 -5.36 9.42 -18.02
C PRO A 200 -5.91 10.57 -17.18
N ALA A 201 -5.12 11.10 -16.24
CA ALA A 201 -5.53 12.15 -15.33
C ALA A 201 -5.85 13.46 -16.07
N GLY A 202 -4.99 13.87 -17.01
CA GLY A 202 -5.19 15.08 -17.81
C GLY A 202 -6.50 15.07 -18.59
N ARG A 203 -6.91 13.92 -19.17
CA ARG A 203 -8.22 13.80 -19.83
C ARG A 203 -9.40 14.04 -18.87
N LYS A 204 -9.31 13.60 -17.62
CA LYS A 204 -10.34 13.92 -16.62
C LYS A 204 -10.39 15.42 -16.37
N TRP A 205 -9.25 16.04 -16.19
CA TRP A 205 -9.15 17.47 -15.93
C TRP A 205 -9.70 18.28 -17.10
N ALA A 206 -9.33 17.94 -18.33
CA ALA A 206 -9.86 18.56 -19.54
C ALA A 206 -11.38 18.39 -19.68
N GLN A 207 -11.94 17.24 -19.30
CA GLN A 207 -13.38 17.02 -19.33
C GLN A 207 -14.12 17.89 -18.31
N VAL A 208 -13.57 18.04 -17.08
CA VAL A 208 -14.17 18.87 -16.04
C VAL A 208 -13.97 20.36 -16.30
N SER A 209 -12.79 20.80 -16.79
CA SER A 209 -12.52 22.20 -17.10
C SER A 209 -13.51 22.75 -18.12
N ARG A 210 -13.88 21.96 -19.15
CA ARG A 210 -14.82 22.31 -20.22
C ARG A 210 -16.31 22.32 -19.81
N GLN A 211 -16.65 21.77 -18.62
CA GLN A 211 -18.04 21.78 -18.15
C GLN A 211 -18.49 23.20 -17.81
N LYS A 212 -19.62 23.60 -18.35
CA LYS A 212 -20.27 24.89 -18.06
C LYS A 212 -21.04 24.80 -16.73
N SER A 213 -20.34 24.84 -15.62
CA SER A 213 -20.90 24.81 -14.27
C SER A 213 -20.16 25.82 -13.40
N PRO A 214 -20.89 26.67 -12.64
CA PRO A 214 -20.26 27.60 -11.71
C PRO A 214 -19.63 26.90 -10.49
N VAL A 215 -20.03 25.67 -10.21
CA VAL A 215 -19.51 24.86 -9.09
C VAL A 215 -18.93 23.57 -9.65
N LYS A 216 -17.70 23.30 -9.27
CA LYS A 216 -16.96 22.08 -9.59
C LYS A 216 -16.20 21.61 -8.35
N TYR A 217 -15.92 20.32 -8.25
CA TYR A 217 -15.24 19.73 -7.10
C TYR A 217 -13.98 18.97 -7.50
N ILE A 218 -13.02 18.99 -6.57
CA ILE A 218 -11.84 18.12 -6.60
C ILE A 218 -11.98 17.09 -5.48
N VAL A 219 -11.90 15.81 -5.81
CA VAL A 219 -12.01 14.72 -4.84
C VAL A 219 -10.75 13.84 -4.90
N CYS A 220 -10.09 13.75 -3.77
CA CYS A 220 -8.99 12.82 -3.56
C CYS A 220 -9.53 11.52 -2.96
N ASN A 221 -9.31 10.42 -3.68
CA ASN A 221 -9.68 9.08 -3.24
C ASN A 221 -8.52 8.45 -2.46
N GLY A 222 -8.63 8.43 -1.14
CA GLY A 222 -7.77 7.74 -0.19
C GLY A 222 -8.45 6.52 0.45
N ASP A 223 -9.48 5.95 -0.20
CA ASP A 223 -10.12 4.71 0.23
C ASP A 223 -9.32 3.50 -0.24
N GLU A 224 -8.20 3.25 0.41
CA GLU A 224 -7.28 2.15 0.13
C GLU A 224 -7.70 0.92 0.95
N GLY A 225 -8.48 0.04 0.33
CA GLY A 225 -9.08 -1.11 1.02
C GLY A 225 -8.52 -2.48 0.60
N ASP A 226 -7.62 -2.54 -0.38
CA ASP A 226 -7.03 -3.80 -0.86
C ASP A 226 -6.22 -4.49 0.26
N PRO A 227 -6.41 -5.81 0.49
CA PRO A 227 -5.56 -6.55 1.42
C PRO A 227 -4.08 -6.46 1.03
N GLY A 228 -3.25 -6.02 1.98
CA GLY A 228 -1.81 -5.83 1.79
C GLY A 228 -1.40 -4.48 1.18
N ALA A 229 -2.33 -3.60 0.81
CA ALA A 229 -2.02 -2.28 0.26
C ALA A 229 -1.94 -1.21 1.36
N PHE A 230 -0.90 -0.35 1.30
CA PHE A 230 -0.71 0.78 2.23
C PHE A 230 0.10 1.94 1.60
N MET A 231 0.10 2.05 0.27
CA MET A 231 0.84 3.07 -0.46
C MET A 231 0.25 4.47 -0.23
N ASP A 232 -1.06 4.61 -0.46
CA ASP A 232 -1.76 5.89 -0.30
C ASP A 232 -1.73 6.37 1.15
N ARG A 233 -1.91 5.45 2.10
CA ARG A 233 -1.74 5.72 3.54
C ARG A 233 -0.36 6.31 3.81
N SER A 234 0.70 5.70 3.28
CA SER A 234 2.07 6.14 3.52
C SER A 234 2.36 7.53 2.93
N VAL A 235 1.78 7.87 1.79
CA VAL A 235 1.86 9.22 1.22
C VAL A 235 1.12 10.23 2.09
N MET A 236 -0.11 9.94 2.52
CA MET A 236 -0.88 10.82 3.41
C MET A 236 -0.20 11.02 4.77
N GLU A 237 0.50 10.00 5.28
CA GLU A 237 1.26 10.08 6.53
C GLU A 237 2.60 10.79 6.36
N GLY A 238 3.26 10.65 5.21
CA GLY A 238 4.66 11.04 5.01
C GLY A 238 4.87 12.35 4.26
N ASP A 239 4.01 12.68 3.31
CA ASP A 239 4.04 13.94 2.57
C ASP A 239 2.62 14.44 2.25
N PRO A 240 1.84 14.80 3.29
CA PRO A 240 0.48 15.30 3.08
C PRO A 240 0.47 16.60 2.26
N HIS A 241 1.47 17.47 2.42
CA HIS A 241 1.53 18.75 1.70
C HIS A 241 1.74 18.58 0.19
N GLY A 242 2.53 17.60 -0.24
CA GLY A 242 2.72 17.30 -1.67
C GLY A 242 1.41 16.88 -2.35
N MET A 243 0.62 16.05 -1.67
CA MET A 243 -0.71 15.67 -2.16
C MET A 243 -1.68 16.87 -2.16
N LEU A 244 -1.71 17.70 -1.09
CA LEU A 244 -2.55 18.90 -1.03
C LEU A 244 -2.19 19.89 -2.14
N GLU A 245 -0.90 20.12 -2.40
CA GLU A 245 -0.41 20.98 -3.49
C GLU A 245 -0.95 20.49 -4.84
N GLY A 246 -0.93 19.17 -5.08
CA GLY A 246 -1.50 18.57 -6.29
C GLY A 246 -3.01 18.78 -6.44
N MET A 247 -3.76 18.70 -5.33
CA MET A 247 -5.20 18.99 -5.32
C MET A 247 -5.50 20.46 -5.61
N MET A 248 -4.71 21.37 -5.05
CA MET A 248 -4.86 22.82 -5.27
C MET A 248 -4.60 23.19 -6.73
N ILE A 249 -3.56 22.62 -7.35
CA ILE A 249 -3.25 22.79 -8.77
C ILE A 249 -4.41 22.29 -9.64
N ALA A 250 -5.00 21.14 -9.29
CA ALA A 250 -6.19 20.63 -9.97
C ALA A 250 -7.40 21.57 -9.82
N GLY A 251 -7.56 22.18 -8.64
CA GLY A 251 -8.59 23.20 -8.38
C GLY A 251 -8.46 24.39 -9.32
N ILE A 252 -7.25 24.93 -9.46
CA ILE A 252 -6.92 26.04 -10.35
C ILE A 252 -7.22 25.66 -11.82
N ALA A 253 -6.73 24.50 -12.26
CA ALA A 253 -6.86 24.02 -13.63
C ALA A 253 -8.32 23.78 -14.05
N CYS A 254 -9.16 23.31 -13.13
CA CYS A 254 -10.55 22.96 -13.42
C CYS A 254 -11.55 24.06 -13.04
N GLY A 255 -11.12 25.11 -12.35
CA GLY A 255 -11.99 26.17 -11.84
C GLY A 255 -12.88 25.70 -10.68
N ALA A 256 -12.36 24.83 -9.82
CA ALA A 256 -13.01 24.40 -8.60
C ALA A 256 -12.53 25.24 -7.41
N SER A 257 -13.44 25.53 -6.48
CA SER A 257 -13.13 26.25 -5.23
C SER A 257 -13.17 25.38 -3.98
N GLU A 258 -13.54 24.10 -4.12
CA GLU A 258 -13.69 23.18 -3.00
C GLU A 258 -13.19 21.78 -3.36
N GLY A 259 -12.43 21.20 -2.42
CA GLY A 259 -11.92 19.84 -2.51
C GLY A 259 -12.34 18.98 -1.32
N TYR A 260 -12.38 17.66 -1.55
CA TYR A 260 -12.61 16.66 -0.51
C TYR A 260 -11.54 15.59 -0.55
N ILE A 261 -11.01 15.23 0.61
CA ILE A 261 -10.19 14.02 0.78
C ILE A 261 -11.08 12.97 1.43
N TYR A 262 -11.34 11.89 0.71
CA TYR A 262 -12.02 10.73 1.27
C TYR A 262 -10.98 9.74 1.79
N VAL A 263 -10.92 9.56 3.10
CA VAL A 263 -9.95 8.73 3.79
C VAL A 263 -10.65 7.75 4.72
N ARG A 264 -10.11 6.55 4.89
CA ARG A 264 -10.65 5.53 5.78
C ARG A 264 -10.51 5.95 7.25
N ALA A 265 -11.56 5.72 8.05
CA ALA A 265 -11.50 5.94 9.50
C ALA A 265 -10.47 5.04 10.20
N GLU A 266 -10.13 3.90 9.59
CA GLU A 266 -9.08 2.98 10.06
C GLU A 266 -7.64 3.51 9.85
N TYR A 267 -7.48 4.69 9.25
CA TYR A 267 -6.19 5.36 9.08
C TYR A 267 -6.07 6.59 9.98
N PRO A 268 -6.14 6.44 11.33
CA PRO A 268 -6.19 7.59 12.25
C PRO A 268 -4.95 8.49 12.14
N LEU A 269 -3.77 7.92 11.91
CA LEU A 269 -2.54 8.69 11.73
C LEU A 269 -2.59 9.53 10.45
N ALA A 270 -3.03 8.97 9.33
CA ALA A 270 -3.18 9.71 8.07
C ALA A 270 -4.19 10.86 8.23
N VAL A 271 -5.34 10.60 8.89
CA VAL A 271 -6.33 11.64 9.20
C VAL A 271 -5.72 12.77 10.00
N SER A 272 -5.00 12.46 11.09
CA SER A 272 -4.34 13.47 11.94
C SER A 272 -3.30 14.29 11.18
N ARG A 273 -2.49 13.65 10.31
CA ARG A 273 -1.51 14.34 9.46
C ARG A 273 -2.16 15.28 8.46
N LEU A 274 -3.24 14.82 7.81
CA LEU A 274 -4.01 15.64 6.86
C LEU A 274 -4.70 16.82 7.55
N GLU A 275 -5.32 16.61 8.71
CA GLU A 275 -5.93 17.68 9.51
C GLU A 275 -4.87 18.75 9.86
N THR A 276 -3.69 18.33 10.33
CA THR A 276 -2.57 19.23 10.63
C THR A 276 -2.11 20.00 9.38
N ALA A 277 -1.89 19.31 8.27
CA ALA A 277 -1.42 19.94 7.03
C ALA A 277 -2.43 20.95 6.46
N ILE A 278 -3.74 20.64 6.51
CA ILE A 278 -4.79 21.57 6.06
C ILE A 278 -4.82 22.82 6.95
N VAL A 279 -4.75 22.67 8.28
CA VAL A 279 -4.71 23.81 9.20
C VAL A 279 -3.50 24.69 8.91
N GLN A 280 -2.32 24.10 8.80
CA GLN A 280 -1.09 24.82 8.47
C GLN A 280 -1.19 25.54 7.11
N ALA A 281 -1.71 24.87 6.08
CA ALA A 281 -1.86 25.50 4.77
C ALA A 281 -2.83 26.71 4.79
N ARG A 282 -3.89 26.66 5.61
CA ARG A 282 -4.80 27.81 5.84
C ARG A 282 -4.11 28.95 6.58
N GLU A 283 -3.38 28.65 7.66
CA GLU A 283 -2.62 29.65 8.43
C GLU A 283 -1.58 30.37 7.58
N TYR A 284 -0.99 29.65 6.62
CA TYR A 284 -0.02 30.22 5.69
C TYR A 284 -0.67 30.96 4.50
N GLY A 285 -2.01 30.93 4.35
CA GLY A 285 -2.71 31.60 3.26
C GLY A 285 -2.60 30.85 1.92
N LEU A 286 -2.29 29.57 1.97
CA LEU A 286 -2.20 28.67 0.81
C LEU A 286 -3.52 27.94 0.54
N LEU A 287 -4.39 27.83 1.53
CA LEU A 287 -5.78 27.35 1.42
C LEU A 287 -6.76 28.38 1.94
N GLY A 288 -8.00 28.34 1.47
CA GLY A 288 -9.10 29.23 1.84
C GLY A 288 -9.39 30.26 0.78
N ARG A 289 -9.60 31.51 1.18
CA ARG A 289 -9.95 32.61 0.29
C ARG A 289 -8.76 33.41 -0.17
N ASN A 290 -8.82 33.92 -1.39
CA ASN A 290 -7.82 34.83 -1.95
C ASN A 290 -6.37 34.34 -1.80
N ILE A 291 -6.12 33.10 -2.21
CA ILE A 291 -4.82 32.43 -2.07
C ILE A 291 -3.71 33.32 -2.66
N LEU A 292 -2.72 33.68 -1.82
CA LEU A 292 -1.57 34.51 -2.20
C LEU A 292 -1.95 35.81 -2.95
N GLY A 293 -3.10 36.38 -2.65
CA GLY A 293 -3.56 37.63 -3.28
C GLY A 293 -4.05 37.52 -4.72
N THR A 294 -4.27 36.32 -5.23
CA THR A 294 -4.66 36.08 -6.64
C THR A 294 -6.15 36.22 -6.92
N GLY A 295 -6.97 36.44 -5.89
CA GLY A 295 -8.44 36.41 -5.99
C GLY A 295 -9.05 35.01 -6.18
N ARG A 296 -8.22 33.95 -6.13
CA ARG A 296 -8.69 32.58 -6.23
C ARG A 296 -8.95 31.97 -4.85
N ASP A 297 -10.04 31.27 -4.74
CA ASP A 297 -10.43 30.53 -3.54
C ASP A 297 -10.29 29.03 -3.79
N PHE A 298 -9.73 28.31 -2.85
CA PHE A 298 -9.78 26.85 -2.82
C PHE A 298 -9.59 26.36 -1.40
N ASP A 299 -10.51 25.52 -0.92
CA ASP A 299 -10.42 24.93 0.42
C ASP A 299 -10.66 23.43 0.36
N ILE A 300 -10.10 22.70 1.34
CA ILE A 300 -10.14 21.24 1.40
C ILE A 300 -10.79 20.78 2.69
N LYS A 301 -11.71 19.81 2.56
CA LYS A 301 -12.40 19.13 3.67
C LYS A 301 -12.05 17.65 3.69
N ILE A 302 -12.00 17.06 4.89
CA ILE A 302 -11.82 15.62 5.05
C ILE A 302 -13.19 14.96 5.23
N SER A 303 -13.43 13.88 4.49
CA SER A 303 -14.57 12.98 4.66
C SER A 303 -14.04 11.61 5.10
N LYS A 304 -14.41 11.18 6.31
CA LYS A 304 -13.97 9.90 6.88
C LYS A 304 -14.94 8.80 6.44
N GLY A 305 -14.43 7.83 5.68
CA GLY A 305 -15.18 6.64 5.27
C GLY A 305 -15.18 5.57 6.36
N ALA A 306 -16.25 4.77 6.42
CA ALA A 306 -16.37 3.66 7.38
C ALA A 306 -15.70 2.35 6.92
N GLY A 307 -14.71 2.43 6.04
CA GLY A 307 -13.87 1.31 5.63
C GLY A 307 -14.45 0.38 4.57
N ALA A 308 -15.58 0.69 3.97
CA ALA A 308 -16.17 -0.15 2.92
C ALA A 308 -15.38 -0.02 1.60
N PHE A 309 -14.76 -1.11 1.15
CA PHE A 309 -13.97 -1.17 -0.09
C PHE A 309 -14.73 -0.68 -1.33
N VAL A 310 -16.05 -0.93 -1.40
CA VAL A 310 -16.90 -0.45 -2.49
C VAL A 310 -16.89 1.08 -2.62
N CYS A 311 -16.59 1.81 -1.55
CA CYS A 311 -16.48 3.28 -1.57
C CYS A 311 -15.25 3.78 -2.33
N GLY A 312 -14.28 2.93 -2.67
CA GLY A 312 -13.23 3.24 -3.65
C GLY A 312 -13.75 3.46 -5.08
N GLU A 313 -14.95 2.95 -5.41
CA GLU A 313 -15.62 3.25 -6.69
C GLU A 313 -16.16 4.68 -6.67
N GLY A 314 -15.83 5.48 -7.71
CA GLY A 314 -16.05 6.92 -7.71
C GLY A 314 -17.48 7.39 -7.45
N SER A 315 -18.51 6.69 -7.93
CA SER A 315 -19.91 7.07 -7.69
C SER A 315 -20.40 6.64 -6.30
N ALA A 316 -19.86 5.56 -5.74
CA ALA A 316 -20.11 5.16 -4.37
C ALA A 316 -19.42 6.12 -3.38
N LEU A 317 -18.19 6.53 -3.68
CA LEU A 317 -17.43 7.49 -2.89
C LEU A 317 -18.15 8.84 -2.81
N THR A 318 -18.61 9.39 -3.96
CA THR A 318 -19.36 10.66 -3.95
C THR A 318 -20.67 10.54 -3.18
N ALA A 319 -21.41 9.43 -3.32
CA ALA A 319 -22.62 9.18 -2.53
C ALA A 319 -22.33 9.12 -1.02
N SER A 320 -21.19 8.53 -0.62
CA SER A 320 -20.77 8.47 0.78
C SER A 320 -20.43 9.86 1.34
N ILE A 321 -19.70 10.71 0.59
CA ILE A 321 -19.47 12.12 0.98
C ILE A 321 -20.78 12.89 1.15
N GLU A 322 -21.77 12.61 0.32
CA GLU A 322 -23.11 13.20 0.39
C GLU A 322 -23.97 12.69 1.56
N GLY A 323 -23.42 11.80 2.41
CA GLY A 323 -24.17 11.20 3.53
C GLY A 323 -25.17 10.11 3.10
N LYS A 324 -25.07 9.65 1.86
CA LYS A 324 -25.89 8.57 1.33
C LYS A 324 -25.16 7.23 1.46
N ARG A 325 -25.92 6.12 1.32
CA ARG A 325 -25.31 4.80 1.25
C ARG A 325 -24.33 4.71 0.07
N GLY A 326 -23.10 4.27 0.33
CA GLY A 326 -22.02 4.13 -0.64
C GLY A 326 -22.29 3.04 -1.67
N MET A 327 -23.20 3.30 -2.58
CA MET A 327 -23.58 2.36 -3.64
C MET A 327 -23.26 2.95 -5.02
N PRO A 328 -22.63 2.17 -5.91
CA PRO A 328 -22.38 2.59 -7.29
C PRO A 328 -23.67 2.90 -8.06
N ARG A 329 -23.57 3.85 -8.97
CA ARG A 329 -24.63 4.16 -9.92
C ARG A 329 -24.27 3.77 -11.34
N VAL A 330 -25.29 3.65 -12.19
CA VAL A 330 -25.13 3.43 -13.63
C VAL A 330 -24.44 4.64 -14.26
N LYS A 331 -23.57 4.42 -15.23
CA LYS A 331 -22.90 5.43 -16.03
C LYS A 331 -23.34 5.27 -17.50
N PRO A 332 -23.64 6.34 -18.27
CA PRO A 332 -23.61 7.76 -17.92
C PRO A 332 -24.74 8.17 -16.95
N PRO A 333 -24.65 9.36 -16.30
CA PRO A 333 -23.57 10.35 -16.37
C PRO A 333 -22.31 9.92 -15.63
N ARG A 334 -21.14 10.35 -16.13
CA ARG A 334 -19.85 10.11 -15.48
C ARG A 334 -19.61 11.12 -14.36
N THR A 335 -18.66 10.83 -13.48
CA THR A 335 -18.28 11.73 -12.37
C THR A 335 -17.80 13.11 -12.86
N VAL A 336 -17.13 13.13 -14.02
CA VAL A 336 -16.68 14.38 -14.67
C VAL A 336 -17.83 15.27 -15.18
N GLU A 337 -19.02 14.71 -15.33
CA GLU A 337 -20.25 15.40 -15.76
C GLU A 337 -21.15 15.69 -14.56
N GLN A 338 -21.43 14.67 -13.76
CA GLN A 338 -22.25 14.71 -12.55
C GLN A 338 -21.65 13.82 -11.46
N GLY A 339 -20.70 14.38 -10.70
CA GLY A 339 -20.04 13.76 -9.56
C GLY A 339 -20.67 14.14 -8.23
N LEU A 340 -19.87 14.72 -7.34
CA LEU A 340 -20.26 15.16 -6.01
C LEU A 340 -21.36 16.24 -6.11
N PHE A 341 -22.44 16.06 -5.35
CA PHE A 341 -23.64 16.93 -5.37
C PHE A 341 -24.18 17.19 -6.78
N ALA A 342 -24.08 16.17 -7.64
CA ALA A 342 -24.47 16.25 -9.07
C ALA A 342 -23.73 17.36 -9.85
N LYS A 343 -22.52 17.74 -9.45
CA LYS A 343 -21.66 18.72 -10.12
C LYS A 343 -20.46 18.05 -10.77
N PRO A 344 -19.87 18.67 -11.82
CA PRO A 344 -18.66 18.16 -12.43
C PRO A 344 -17.54 17.98 -11.38
N THR A 345 -16.93 16.81 -11.35
CA THR A 345 -15.98 16.45 -10.30
C THR A 345 -14.76 15.76 -10.89
N VAL A 346 -13.57 16.28 -10.59
CA VAL A 346 -12.31 15.54 -10.73
C VAL A 346 -12.19 14.59 -9.56
N LEU A 347 -12.11 13.29 -9.82
CA LEU A 347 -11.82 12.29 -8.81
C LEU A 347 -10.53 11.57 -9.19
N ASN A 348 -9.49 11.78 -8.42
CA ASN A 348 -8.19 11.13 -8.57
C ASN A 348 -7.76 10.48 -7.25
N ASN A 349 -6.88 9.50 -7.34
CA ASN A 349 -6.28 8.82 -6.20
C ASN A 349 -5.16 9.68 -5.56
N VAL A 350 -4.77 9.37 -4.32
CA VAL A 350 -3.72 10.04 -3.53
C VAL A 350 -2.40 10.12 -4.28
N GLU A 351 -1.86 8.99 -4.72
CA GLU A 351 -0.58 8.92 -5.43
C GLU A 351 -0.63 9.69 -6.78
N THR A 352 -1.81 9.73 -7.42
CA THR A 352 -2.01 10.53 -8.63
C THR A 352 -1.82 12.02 -8.35
N PHE A 353 -2.42 12.56 -7.28
CA PHE A 353 -2.24 13.96 -6.93
C PHE A 353 -0.80 14.26 -6.47
N ALA A 354 -0.15 13.36 -5.75
CA ALA A 354 1.23 13.52 -5.30
C ALA A 354 2.26 13.62 -6.46
N ASN A 355 1.94 13.09 -7.64
CA ASN A 355 2.77 13.26 -8.85
C ASN A 355 2.69 14.66 -9.46
N VAL A 356 1.57 15.37 -9.27
CA VAL A 356 1.28 16.64 -9.95
C VAL A 356 2.32 17.72 -9.69
N PRO A 357 2.76 17.99 -8.44
CA PRO A 357 3.76 19.03 -8.18
C PRO A 357 5.07 18.83 -8.94
N GLN A 358 5.54 17.59 -9.05
CA GLN A 358 6.76 17.27 -9.78
C GLN A 358 6.60 17.54 -11.29
N ILE A 359 5.43 17.19 -11.85
CA ILE A 359 5.14 17.43 -13.28
C ILE A 359 5.12 18.93 -13.57
N ILE A 360 4.41 19.72 -12.77
CA ILE A 360 4.35 21.19 -12.97
C ILE A 360 5.71 21.86 -12.80
N ARG A 361 6.54 21.39 -11.85
CA ARG A 361 7.88 21.93 -11.61
C ARG A 361 8.85 21.61 -12.74
N LYS A 362 8.93 20.34 -13.13
CA LYS A 362 9.98 19.79 -14.00
C LYS A 362 9.55 19.65 -15.46
N GLY A 363 8.24 19.68 -15.72
CA GLY A 363 7.64 19.56 -17.04
C GLY A 363 7.23 18.15 -17.44
N ALA A 364 6.27 18.06 -18.36
CA ALA A 364 5.73 16.81 -18.89
C ALA A 364 6.79 15.94 -19.56
N ALA A 365 7.73 16.56 -20.31
CA ALA A 365 8.81 15.84 -20.97
C ALA A 365 9.73 15.11 -19.98
N TRP A 366 10.07 15.77 -18.85
CA TRP A 366 10.82 15.13 -17.78
C TRP A 366 10.05 13.94 -17.17
N TYR A 367 8.77 14.10 -16.89
CA TYR A 367 7.98 13.00 -16.33
C TYR A 367 7.91 11.79 -17.27
N ARG A 368 7.79 12.04 -18.57
CA ARG A 368 7.79 11.01 -19.61
C ARG A 368 9.14 10.34 -19.83
N SER A 369 10.23 10.92 -19.36
CA SER A 369 11.56 10.28 -19.42
C SER A 369 11.72 9.15 -18.39
N VAL A 370 10.80 9.03 -17.43
CA VAL A 370 10.78 7.97 -16.43
C VAL A 370 9.72 6.94 -16.82
N GLY A 371 10.11 5.67 -16.92
CA GLY A 371 9.22 4.57 -17.32
C GLY A 371 8.91 4.51 -18.81
N PRO A 372 8.01 3.60 -19.24
CA PRO A 372 7.69 3.42 -20.66
C PRO A 372 6.75 4.51 -21.18
N GLU A 373 6.80 4.78 -22.48
CA GLU A 373 6.05 5.86 -23.14
C GLU A 373 4.55 5.85 -22.86
N LYS A 374 3.92 4.66 -22.81
CA LYS A 374 2.47 4.51 -22.58
C LYS A 374 2.07 4.51 -21.11
N SER A 375 3.04 4.38 -20.22
CA SER A 375 2.82 4.33 -18.76
C SER A 375 3.98 5.05 -18.04
N PRO A 376 4.18 6.37 -18.25
CA PRO A 376 5.31 7.08 -17.67
C PRO A 376 5.19 7.29 -16.17
N GLY A 377 6.33 7.68 -15.58
CA GLY A 377 6.50 7.93 -14.16
C GLY A 377 6.80 6.67 -13.37
N THR A 378 6.62 6.77 -12.07
CA THR A 378 6.83 5.69 -11.11
C THR A 378 5.53 5.12 -10.58
N LYS A 379 5.63 4.01 -9.85
CA LYS A 379 4.53 3.45 -9.08
C LYS A 379 5.05 2.98 -7.72
N ALA A 380 4.36 3.36 -6.67
CA ALA A 380 4.56 2.82 -5.34
C ALA A 380 3.84 1.47 -5.19
N PHE A 381 4.57 0.46 -4.70
CA PHE A 381 4.05 -0.88 -4.42
C PHE A 381 4.21 -1.22 -2.94
N ALA A 382 3.18 -1.83 -2.36
CA ALA A 382 3.27 -2.49 -1.07
C ALA A 382 3.66 -3.95 -1.31
N LEU A 383 4.86 -4.32 -0.89
CA LEU A 383 5.43 -5.65 -1.04
C LEU A 383 5.20 -6.44 0.25
N THR A 384 4.38 -7.49 0.17
CA THR A 384 3.90 -8.27 1.33
C THR A 384 3.85 -9.77 1.02
N GLY A 385 3.45 -10.58 2.00
CA GLY A 385 3.35 -12.04 1.86
C GLY A 385 4.65 -12.75 2.25
N ASN A 386 4.98 -13.83 1.53
CA ASN A 386 6.14 -14.67 1.83
C ASN A 386 7.43 -14.14 1.18
N ILE A 387 7.69 -12.85 1.34
CA ILE A 387 8.86 -12.13 0.85
C ILE A 387 9.86 -11.90 1.99
N GLU A 388 11.16 -11.86 1.71
CA GLU A 388 12.19 -11.61 2.72
C GLU A 388 12.06 -10.21 3.31
N HIS A 389 11.85 -9.19 2.46
CA HIS A 389 11.73 -7.80 2.87
C HIS A 389 10.35 -7.22 2.58
N THR A 390 9.49 -7.26 3.58
CA THR A 390 8.19 -6.57 3.54
C THR A 390 8.38 -5.07 3.63
N GLY A 391 7.76 -4.32 2.70
CA GLY A 391 7.90 -2.88 2.71
C GLY A 391 7.17 -2.14 1.60
N LEU A 392 7.45 -0.84 1.54
CA LEU A 392 6.94 0.08 0.52
C LEU A 392 8.08 0.41 -0.44
N VAL A 393 7.88 0.11 -1.70
CA VAL A 393 8.88 0.32 -2.75
C VAL A 393 8.30 1.22 -3.85
N GLU A 394 9.12 2.10 -4.40
CA GLU A 394 8.73 2.90 -5.57
C GLU A 394 9.74 2.68 -6.70
N VAL A 395 9.22 2.25 -7.84
CA VAL A 395 10.04 1.92 -9.02
C VAL A 395 9.45 2.58 -10.26
N PRO A 396 10.26 2.82 -11.31
CA PRO A 396 9.73 3.22 -12.60
C PRO A 396 8.67 2.25 -13.09
N MET A 397 7.61 2.75 -13.68
CA MET A 397 6.67 1.91 -14.41
C MET A 397 7.45 1.09 -15.44
N GLY A 398 7.06 -0.17 -15.66
CA GLY A 398 7.76 -1.08 -16.57
C GLY A 398 8.94 -1.84 -15.95
N THR A 399 9.28 -1.60 -14.69
CA THR A 399 10.25 -2.45 -13.96
C THR A 399 9.78 -3.91 -13.98
N PRO A 400 10.65 -4.88 -14.30
CA PRO A 400 10.27 -6.29 -14.30
C PRO A 400 9.85 -6.77 -12.90
N LEU A 401 8.84 -7.64 -12.85
CA LEU A 401 8.37 -8.23 -11.59
C LEU A 401 9.50 -8.95 -10.84
N ARG A 402 10.41 -9.61 -11.55
CA ARG A 402 11.60 -10.29 -11.00
C ARG A 402 12.46 -9.34 -10.16
N GLU A 403 12.72 -8.15 -10.68
CA GLU A 403 13.56 -7.16 -10.00
C GLU A 403 12.92 -6.69 -8.69
N VAL A 404 11.60 -6.49 -8.68
CA VAL A 404 10.88 -6.08 -7.49
C VAL A 404 10.89 -7.17 -6.41
N ILE A 405 10.68 -8.45 -6.80
CA ILE A 405 10.63 -9.57 -5.84
C ILE A 405 12.02 -9.96 -5.35
N PHE A 406 12.98 -10.16 -6.25
CA PHE A 406 14.27 -10.76 -5.87
C PHE A 406 15.33 -9.73 -5.54
N ASP A 407 15.46 -8.67 -6.34
CA ASP A 407 16.57 -7.73 -6.15
C ASP A 407 16.25 -6.68 -5.07
N ILE A 408 14.99 -6.22 -5.02
CA ILE A 408 14.54 -5.25 -4.02
C ILE A 408 14.00 -5.98 -2.79
N GLY A 409 13.08 -6.93 -3.00
CA GLY A 409 12.40 -7.68 -1.94
C GLY A 409 13.26 -8.76 -1.28
N GLY A 410 14.44 -9.06 -1.81
CA GLY A 410 15.35 -10.06 -1.22
C GLY A 410 14.97 -11.51 -1.50
N GLY A 411 13.97 -11.77 -2.36
CA GLY A 411 13.48 -13.10 -2.68
C GLY A 411 12.48 -13.66 -1.67
N ILE A 412 12.27 -14.96 -1.72
CA ILE A 412 11.27 -15.64 -0.90
C ILE A 412 11.83 -15.95 0.48
N ARG A 413 11.05 -15.65 1.50
CA ARG A 413 11.41 -15.83 2.91
C ARG A 413 11.93 -17.25 3.19
N GLY A 414 13.06 -17.33 3.90
CA GLY A 414 13.66 -18.59 4.27
C GLY A 414 14.20 -19.42 3.11
N GLY A 415 14.39 -18.84 1.92
CA GLY A 415 14.91 -19.53 0.73
C GLY A 415 13.93 -20.49 0.08
N ALA A 416 12.63 -20.42 0.40
CA ALA A 416 11.58 -21.22 -0.23
C ALA A 416 11.42 -20.89 -1.74
N GLY A 417 10.78 -21.78 -2.50
CA GLY A 417 10.52 -21.59 -3.92
C GLY A 417 9.42 -20.53 -4.16
N PHE A 418 9.65 -19.61 -5.11
CA PHE A 418 8.60 -18.70 -5.58
C PHE A 418 7.50 -19.50 -6.28
N LYS A 419 6.25 -19.30 -5.89
CA LYS A 419 5.08 -19.90 -6.52
C LYS A 419 4.32 -18.91 -7.38
N ALA A 420 3.91 -17.80 -6.77
CA ALA A 420 3.08 -16.81 -7.43
C ALA A 420 3.10 -15.46 -6.70
N VAL A 421 2.54 -14.44 -7.35
CA VAL A 421 2.22 -13.15 -6.71
C VAL A 421 0.81 -12.73 -7.11
N GLN A 422 0.01 -12.36 -6.13
CA GLN A 422 -1.26 -11.66 -6.39
C GLN A 422 -0.96 -10.17 -6.54
N ILE A 423 -1.32 -9.59 -7.68
CA ILE A 423 -1.20 -8.16 -7.96
C ILE A 423 -2.58 -7.55 -8.16
N GLY A 424 -2.78 -6.32 -7.68
CA GLY A 424 -4.03 -5.57 -7.84
C GLY A 424 -5.15 -5.98 -6.88
N GLY A 425 -4.79 -6.65 -5.80
CA GLY A 425 -5.74 -7.05 -4.74
C GLY A 425 -6.86 -7.97 -5.26
N PRO A 426 -8.08 -7.82 -4.71
CA PRO A 426 -9.22 -8.66 -5.09
C PRO A 426 -9.74 -8.41 -6.50
N SER A 427 -9.32 -7.32 -7.14
CA SER A 427 -9.66 -6.98 -8.54
C SER A 427 -8.58 -7.38 -9.54
N GLY A 428 -7.48 -7.92 -9.06
CA GLY A 428 -6.32 -8.28 -9.84
C GLY A 428 -6.23 -9.76 -10.17
N GLY A 429 -5.03 -10.21 -10.53
CA GLY A 429 -4.76 -11.59 -10.93
C GLY A 429 -3.51 -12.17 -10.30
N CYS A 430 -3.40 -13.48 -10.38
CA CYS A 430 -2.27 -14.25 -9.92
C CYS A 430 -1.26 -14.45 -11.05
N LEU A 431 -0.02 -14.00 -10.85
CA LEU A 431 1.10 -14.15 -11.78
C LEU A 431 2.06 -15.23 -11.27
N THR A 432 2.59 -16.05 -12.18
CA THR A 432 3.45 -17.20 -11.90
C THR A 432 4.90 -16.95 -12.30
N LYS A 433 5.74 -17.98 -12.18
CA LYS A 433 7.16 -17.95 -12.61
C LYS A 433 7.36 -17.48 -14.05
N GLU A 434 6.43 -17.81 -14.94
CA GLU A 434 6.46 -17.42 -16.36
C GLU A 434 6.30 -15.90 -16.55
N HIS A 435 5.75 -15.21 -15.56
CA HIS A 435 5.49 -13.78 -15.60
C HIS A 435 6.58 -12.94 -14.88
N LEU A 436 7.65 -13.57 -14.37
CA LEU A 436 8.66 -12.84 -13.60
C LEU A 436 9.35 -11.72 -14.40
N ASP A 437 9.49 -11.89 -15.71
CA ASP A 437 10.10 -10.88 -16.59
C ASP A 437 9.06 -9.93 -17.21
N LEU A 438 7.79 -10.02 -16.78
CA LEU A 438 6.73 -9.13 -17.22
C LEU A 438 6.96 -7.71 -16.68
N PRO A 439 6.91 -6.68 -17.54
CA PRO A 439 6.98 -5.29 -17.09
C PRO A 439 5.75 -4.92 -16.27
N LEU A 440 5.97 -4.30 -15.11
CA LEU A 440 4.89 -3.80 -14.25
C LEU A 440 4.33 -2.48 -14.82
N ASP A 441 3.56 -2.58 -15.89
CA ASP A 441 2.81 -1.49 -16.50
C ASP A 441 1.36 -1.87 -16.79
N PHE A 442 0.51 -0.87 -17.07
CA PHE A 442 -0.93 -1.09 -17.24
C PHE A 442 -1.28 -2.01 -18.41
N ASP A 443 -0.55 -1.90 -19.52
CA ASP A 443 -0.90 -2.60 -20.75
C ASP A 443 -0.35 -4.03 -20.74
N SER A 444 0.86 -4.25 -20.23
CA SER A 444 1.48 -5.57 -20.09
C SER A 444 0.71 -6.47 -19.12
N LEU A 445 0.36 -5.94 -17.95
CA LEU A 445 -0.43 -6.66 -16.95
C LEU A 445 -1.83 -7.02 -17.48
N LYS A 446 -2.49 -6.09 -18.17
CA LYS A 446 -3.78 -6.35 -18.78
C LYS A 446 -3.72 -7.49 -19.79
N LYS A 447 -2.67 -7.57 -20.62
CA LYS A 447 -2.46 -8.68 -21.56
C LYS A 447 -2.24 -10.02 -20.86
N ALA A 448 -1.59 -10.00 -19.71
CA ALA A 448 -1.40 -11.18 -18.86
C ALA A 448 -2.64 -11.60 -18.07
N GLY A 449 -3.76 -10.86 -18.19
CA GLY A 449 -5.00 -11.14 -17.44
C GLY A 449 -4.96 -10.65 -15.99
N ALA A 450 -4.07 -9.68 -15.69
CA ALA A 450 -3.94 -9.05 -14.40
C ALA A 450 -4.12 -7.53 -14.49
N MET A 451 -4.04 -6.82 -13.37
CA MET A 451 -4.03 -5.37 -13.34
C MET A 451 -3.15 -4.87 -12.19
N ILE A 452 -2.59 -3.66 -12.34
CA ILE A 452 -1.76 -3.05 -11.28
C ILE A 452 -2.56 -2.87 -9.98
N GLY A 453 -3.85 -2.56 -10.10
CA GLY A 453 -4.65 -2.17 -8.94
C GLY A 453 -4.08 -0.93 -8.26
N SER A 454 -4.23 -0.84 -6.95
CA SER A 454 -3.62 0.21 -6.14
C SER A 454 -2.09 0.04 -5.99
N GLY A 455 -1.54 -1.16 -6.22
CA GLY A 455 -0.11 -1.47 -6.13
C GLY A 455 0.23 -2.49 -5.02
N GLY A 456 -0.77 -3.22 -4.50
CA GLY A 456 -0.52 -4.33 -3.59
C GLY A 456 0.10 -5.52 -4.32
N LEU A 457 1.24 -6.02 -3.82
CA LEU A 457 1.92 -7.24 -4.25
C LEU A 457 1.97 -8.22 -3.08
N VAL A 458 1.20 -9.31 -3.17
CA VAL A 458 1.20 -10.37 -2.16
C VAL A 458 1.93 -11.58 -2.72
N VAL A 459 3.17 -11.77 -2.27
CA VAL A 459 4.05 -12.85 -2.74
C VAL A 459 3.73 -14.15 -2.01
N MET A 460 3.71 -15.24 -2.75
CA MET A 460 3.37 -16.59 -2.28
C MET A 460 4.49 -17.57 -2.60
N ASP A 461 4.82 -18.40 -1.62
CA ASP A 461 5.80 -19.47 -1.74
C ASP A 461 5.17 -20.80 -2.21
N GLU A 462 6.02 -21.81 -2.39
CA GLU A 462 5.62 -23.15 -2.80
C GLU A 462 4.69 -23.87 -1.81
N HIS A 463 4.63 -23.42 -0.55
CA HIS A 463 3.76 -23.97 0.49
C HIS A 463 2.36 -23.35 0.52
N THR A 464 2.10 -22.33 -0.30
CA THR A 464 0.82 -21.63 -0.34
C THR A 464 -0.20 -22.41 -1.19
N CYS A 465 -1.38 -22.73 -0.64
CA CYS A 465 -2.48 -23.35 -1.37
C CYS A 465 -3.25 -22.31 -2.20
N MET A 466 -3.31 -22.50 -3.52
CA MET A 466 -3.94 -21.54 -4.43
C MET A 466 -5.47 -21.58 -4.37
N VAL A 467 -6.07 -22.68 -3.95
CA VAL A 467 -7.52 -22.79 -3.71
C VAL A 467 -7.92 -21.96 -2.48
N GLU A 468 -7.09 -22.00 -1.43
CA GLU A 468 -7.32 -21.20 -0.22
C GLU A 468 -7.11 -19.71 -0.50
N VAL A 469 -6.15 -19.34 -1.34
CA VAL A 469 -5.95 -17.95 -1.80
C VAL A 469 -7.19 -17.46 -2.55
N ALA A 470 -7.73 -18.25 -3.47
CA ALA A 470 -8.96 -17.91 -4.18
C ALA A 470 -10.15 -17.75 -3.21
N ARG A 471 -10.29 -18.66 -2.24
CA ARG A 471 -11.32 -18.59 -1.20
C ARG A 471 -11.19 -17.31 -0.36
N PHE A 472 -9.96 -16.95 0.04
CA PHE A 472 -9.68 -15.74 0.81
C PHE A 472 -10.15 -14.49 0.07
N PHE A 473 -9.75 -14.31 -1.20
CA PHE A 473 -10.16 -13.14 -1.99
C PHE A 473 -11.66 -13.14 -2.29
N MET A 474 -12.27 -14.29 -2.53
CA MET A 474 -13.70 -14.38 -2.76
C MET A 474 -14.50 -14.04 -1.50
N ASN A 475 -14.06 -14.50 -0.32
CA ASN A 475 -14.65 -14.13 0.97
C ASN A 475 -14.55 -12.61 1.21
N PHE A 476 -13.39 -12.01 0.95
CA PHE A 476 -13.21 -10.56 1.02
C PHE A 476 -14.21 -9.85 0.09
N THR A 477 -14.23 -10.19 -1.19
CA THR A 477 -15.07 -9.52 -2.19
C THR A 477 -16.57 -9.66 -1.88
N GLN A 478 -16.99 -10.83 -1.39
CA GLN A 478 -18.38 -11.07 -1.01
C GLN A 478 -18.77 -10.20 0.19
N ASN A 479 -17.91 -10.05 1.20
CA ASN A 479 -18.16 -9.21 2.37
C ASN A 479 -18.20 -7.71 2.00
N GLU A 480 -17.42 -7.30 0.99
CA GLU A 480 -17.34 -5.92 0.50
C GLU A 480 -18.39 -5.58 -0.57
N SER A 481 -19.20 -6.54 -0.98
CA SER A 481 -20.29 -6.29 -1.93
C SER A 481 -21.34 -5.37 -1.32
N CYS A 482 -21.68 -4.27 -2.02
CA CYS A 482 -22.75 -3.37 -1.58
C CYS A 482 -24.16 -3.99 -1.65
N GLY A 483 -24.29 -5.19 -2.24
CA GLY A 483 -25.55 -5.93 -2.38
C GLY A 483 -26.52 -5.39 -3.43
N LYS A 484 -26.19 -4.33 -4.17
CA LYS A 484 -27.13 -3.66 -5.09
C LYS A 484 -27.52 -4.53 -6.28
N CYS A 485 -26.58 -5.12 -6.99
CA CYS A 485 -26.86 -5.94 -8.15
C CYS A 485 -26.80 -7.44 -7.82
N VAL A 486 -27.78 -8.20 -8.33
CA VAL A 486 -27.91 -9.64 -8.06
C VAL A 486 -26.67 -10.44 -8.45
N PRO A 487 -26.06 -10.24 -9.63
CA PRO A 487 -24.89 -11.04 -10.03
C PRO A 487 -23.75 -10.96 -9.02
N CYS A 488 -23.42 -9.76 -8.51
CA CYS A 488 -22.38 -9.61 -7.50
C CYS A 488 -22.83 -10.19 -6.15
N ARG A 489 -24.03 -9.82 -5.65
CA ARG A 489 -24.52 -10.25 -4.33
C ARG A 489 -24.62 -11.76 -4.20
N GLU A 490 -25.28 -12.41 -5.16
CA GLU A 490 -25.52 -13.87 -5.12
C GLU A 490 -24.36 -14.65 -5.73
N GLY A 491 -23.80 -14.17 -6.85
CA GLY A 491 -22.73 -14.89 -7.54
C GLY A 491 -21.46 -15.01 -6.70
N THR A 492 -21.00 -13.94 -6.07
CA THR A 492 -19.82 -14.01 -5.19
C THR A 492 -20.05 -14.93 -3.98
N LYS A 493 -21.29 -14.92 -3.43
CA LYS A 493 -21.68 -15.82 -2.35
C LYS A 493 -21.61 -17.28 -2.78
N ARG A 494 -22.18 -17.63 -3.95
CA ARG A 494 -22.15 -19.00 -4.47
C ARG A 494 -20.74 -19.46 -4.78
N MET A 495 -19.92 -18.61 -5.39
CA MET A 495 -18.50 -18.94 -5.63
C MET A 495 -17.75 -19.19 -4.31
N ARG A 496 -17.99 -18.38 -3.27
CA ARG A 496 -17.42 -18.60 -1.95
C ARG A 496 -17.85 -19.94 -1.35
N GLU A 497 -19.14 -20.26 -1.38
CA GLU A 497 -19.68 -21.52 -0.86
C GLU A 497 -19.05 -22.74 -1.56
N ILE A 498 -18.84 -22.68 -2.87
CA ILE A 498 -18.15 -23.73 -3.63
C ILE A 498 -16.70 -23.87 -3.17
N LEU A 499 -15.97 -22.77 -3.06
CA LEU A 499 -14.57 -22.78 -2.61
C LEU A 499 -14.44 -23.28 -1.16
N GLU A 500 -15.34 -22.89 -0.25
CA GLU A 500 -15.40 -23.38 1.12
C GLU A 500 -15.63 -24.91 1.17
N ARG A 501 -16.53 -25.43 0.33
CA ARG A 501 -16.79 -26.86 0.19
C ARG A 501 -15.57 -27.61 -0.35
N ILE A 502 -14.87 -27.05 -1.33
CA ILE A 502 -13.64 -27.64 -1.90
C ILE A 502 -12.54 -27.76 -0.83
N VAL A 503 -12.22 -26.69 -0.11
CA VAL A 503 -11.17 -26.71 0.93
C VAL A 503 -11.57 -27.53 2.16
N ALA A 504 -12.88 -27.76 2.36
CA ALA A 504 -13.41 -28.64 3.39
C ALA A 504 -13.36 -30.14 3.02
N GLY A 505 -12.90 -30.48 1.80
CA GLY A 505 -12.87 -31.86 1.30
C GLY A 505 -14.21 -32.40 0.77
N GLN A 506 -15.19 -31.51 0.63
CA GLN A 506 -16.55 -31.82 0.15
C GLN A 506 -16.77 -31.37 -1.30
N GLY A 507 -15.69 -31.01 -2.02
CA GLY A 507 -15.79 -30.63 -3.43
C GLY A 507 -16.38 -31.74 -4.29
N GLU A 508 -17.15 -31.37 -5.29
CA GLU A 508 -17.87 -32.28 -6.20
C GLU A 508 -17.33 -32.17 -7.63
N ALA A 509 -17.42 -33.24 -8.40
CA ALA A 509 -17.12 -33.19 -9.82
C ALA A 509 -18.02 -32.14 -10.50
N GLY A 510 -17.40 -31.20 -11.27
CA GLY A 510 -18.11 -30.05 -11.86
C GLY A 510 -17.98 -28.73 -11.09
N ASP A 511 -17.50 -28.74 -9.85
CA ASP A 511 -17.32 -27.52 -9.07
C ASP A 511 -16.40 -26.49 -9.74
N ILE A 512 -15.33 -26.96 -10.40
CA ILE A 512 -14.38 -26.12 -11.12
C ILE A 512 -15.06 -25.44 -12.30
N ASP A 513 -15.83 -26.16 -13.07
CA ASP A 513 -16.53 -25.63 -14.23
C ASP A 513 -17.66 -24.68 -13.80
N MET A 514 -18.39 -25.01 -12.73
CA MET A 514 -19.38 -24.11 -12.12
C MET A 514 -18.76 -22.79 -11.63
N LEU A 515 -17.56 -22.84 -11.04
CA LEU A 515 -16.84 -21.61 -10.65
C LEU A 515 -16.53 -20.73 -11.86
N LEU A 516 -16.11 -21.30 -12.98
CA LEU A 516 -15.81 -20.57 -14.22
C LEU A 516 -17.08 -19.98 -14.86
N GLU A 517 -18.19 -20.72 -14.88
CA GLU A 517 -19.49 -20.24 -15.38
C GLU A 517 -20.04 -19.08 -14.53
N LEU A 518 -20.00 -19.22 -13.21
CA LEU A 518 -20.37 -18.14 -12.28
C LEU A 518 -19.46 -16.92 -12.43
N ALA A 519 -18.15 -17.14 -12.62
CA ALA A 519 -17.18 -16.06 -12.84
C ALA A 519 -17.51 -15.24 -14.09
N ASP A 520 -17.81 -15.91 -15.21
CA ASP A 520 -18.22 -15.24 -16.46
C ASP A 520 -19.53 -14.47 -16.27
N THR A 521 -20.52 -15.10 -15.66
CA THR A 521 -21.82 -14.47 -15.38
C THR A 521 -21.67 -13.22 -14.50
N VAL A 522 -20.92 -13.30 -13.41
CA VAL A 522 -20.71 -12.16 -12.50
C VAL A 522 -19.94 -11.04 -13.22
N SER A 523 -18.88 -11.37 -13.95
CA SER A 523 -18.03 -10.38 -14.62
C SER A 523 -18.76 -9.65 -15.74
N SER A 524 -19.58 -10.34 -16.52
CA SER A 524 -20.30 -9.77 -17.67
C SER A 524 -21.51 -8.94 -17.25
N THR A 525 -22.19 -9.28 -16.14
CA THR A 525 -23.49 -8.70 -15.77
C THR A 525 -23.47 -7.77 -14.54
N ALA A 526 -22.37 -7.75 -13.76
CA ALA A 526 -22.26 -6.86 -12.60
C ALA A 526 -22.23 -5.38 -12.99
N LEU A 527 -22.78 -4.52 -12.13
CA LEU A 527 -22.94 -3.08 -12.38
C LEU A 527 -21.62 -2.30 -12.36
N CYS A 528 -20.75 -2.55 -11.38
CA CYS A 528 -19.54 -1.74 -11.12
C CYS A 528 -18.25 -2.55 -11.23
N GLY A 529 -17.11 -1.86 -11.13
CA GLY A 529 -15.77 -2.48 -11.20
C GLY A 529 -15.59 -3.60 -10.20
N LEU A 530 -16.00 -3.43 -8.93
CA LEU A 530 -15.88 -4.46 -7.90
C LEU A 530 -16.51 -5.78 -8.34
N GLY A 531 -17.79 -5.77 -8.78
CA GLY A 531 -18.44 -6.99 -9.23
C GLY A 531 -17.84 -7.55 -10.51
N LYS A 532 -17.48 -6.69 -11.48
CA LYS A 532 -16.88 -7.12 -12.75
C LYS A 532 -15.52 -7.79 -12.61
N THR A 533 -14.78 -7.48 -11.58
CA THR A 533 -13.45 -8.05 -11.33
C THR A 533 -13.43 -9.04 -10.16
N ALA A 534 -14.55 -9.23 -9.46
CA ALA A 534 -14.68 -10.07 -8.27
C ALA A 534 -14.12 -11.48 -8.44
N ALA A 535 -14.31 -12.07 -9.62
CA ALA A 535 -13.92 -13.44 -9.91
C ALA A 535 -12.47 -13.59 -10.44
N PHE A 536 -11.75 -12.49 -10.69
CA PHE A 536 -10.42 -12.56 -11.32
C PHE A 536 -9.40 -13.39 -10.53
N PRO A 537 -9.30 -13.31 -9.19
CA PRO A 537 -8.43 -14.19 -8.42
C PRO A 537 -8.78 -15.68 -8.62
N VAL A 538 -10.05 -16.02 -8.66
CA VAL A 538 -10.51 -17.41 -8.86
C VAL A 538 -10.15 -17.91 -10.26
N VAL A 539 -10.48 -17.12 -11.29
CA VAL A 539 -10.19 -17.49 -12.69
C VAL A 539 -8.68 -17.65 -12.92
N SER A 540 -7.88 -16.70 -12.40
CA SER A 540 -6.41 -16.73 -12.59
C SER A 540 -5.76 -17.89 -11.84
N THR A 541 -6.24 -18.24 -10.64
CA THR A 541 -5.72 -19.39 -9.90
C THR A 541 -6.15 -20.73 -10.52
N ILE A 542 -7.39 -20.86 -11.01
CA ILE A 542 -7.82 -22.07 -11.76
C ILE A 542 -6.98 -22.20 -13.03
N LYS A 543 -6.78 -21.12 -13.78
CA LYS A 543 -6.00 -21.14 -15.02
C LYS A 543 -4.56 -21.61 -14.80
N ASN A 544 -3.92 -21.14 -13.75
CA ASN A 544 -2.49 -21.36 -13.53
C ASN A 544 -2.18 -22.55 -12.62
N PHE A 545 -3.14 -23.05 -11.84
CA PHE A 545 -2.99 -24.12 -10.85
C PHE A 545 -4.20 -25.08 -10.84
N ARG A 546 -4.69 -25.45 -12.03
CA ARG A 546 -5.84 -26.33 -12.18
C ARG A 546 -5.63 -27.69 -11.51
N ASP A 547 -4.43 -28.19 -11.54
CA ASP A 547 -3.99 -29.42 -10.88
C ASP A 547 -4.22 -29.39 -9.35
N GLU A 548 -4.00 -28.26 -8.71
CA GLU A 548 -4.30 -28.13 -7.27
C GLU A 548 -5.82 -28.20 -7.01
N TYR A 549 -6.64 -27.60 -7.87
CA TYR A 549 -8.08 -27.68 -7.74
C TYR A 549 -8.58 -29.11 -7.95
N GLU A 550 -8.07 -29.80 -8.97
CA GLU A 550 -8.40 -31.21 -9.26
C GLU A 550 -7.98 -32.12 -8.09
N ALA A 551 -6.80 -31.92 -7.51
CA ALA A 551 -6.37 -32.65 -6.32
C ALA A 551 -7.33 -32.45 -5.13
N HIS A 552 -7.79 -31.21 -4.89
CA HIS A 552 -8.76 -30.93 -3.83
C HIS A 552 -10.14 -31.55 -4.10
N VAL A 553 -10.61 -31.48 -5.35
CA VAL A 553 -11.96 -31.94 -5.73
C VAL A 553 -12.00 -33.46 -5.90
N MET A 554 -11.06 -34.05 -6.64
CA MET A 554 -11.11 -35.46 -7.03
C MET A 554 -10.39 -36.37 -6.03
N GLU A 555 -9.17 -35.96 -5.58
CA GLU A 555 -8.33 -36.76 -4.70
C GLU A 555 -8.59 -36.48 -3.22
N LYS A 556 -9.37 -35.44 -2.90
CA LYS A 556 -9.59 -34.94 -1.51
C LYS A 556 -8.29 -34.68 -0.77
N ARG A 557 -7.31 -34.17 -1.47
CA ARG A 557 -5.95 -33.92 -0.99
C ARG A 557 -5.52 -32.48 -1.28
N CYS A 558 -4.90 -31.82 -0.30
CA CYS A 558 -4.24 -30.53 -0.49
C CYS A 558 -2.75 -30.75 -0.78
N PRO A 559 -2.24 -30.46 -1.99
CA PRO A 559 -0.83 -30.67 -2.32
C PRO A 559 0.15 -29.96 -1.38
N THR A 560 -0.22 -28.78 -0.86
CA THR A 560 0.59 -28.00 0.07
C THR A 560 0.36 -28.36 1.56
N LYS A 561 -0.56 -29.26 1.85
CA LYS A 561 -0.94 -29.70 3.21
C LYS A 561 -1.42 -28.57 4.15
N THR A 562 -1.82 -27.42 3.61
CA THR A 562 -2.28 -26.26 4.40
C THR A 562 -3.77 -26.32 4.77
N CYS A 563 -4.59 -26.97 3.95
CA CYS A 563 -6.03 -27.12 4.19
C CYS A 563 -6.32 -28.11 5.31
N GLN A 564 -6.65 -27.66 6.51
CA GLN A 564 -6.80 -28.47 7.72
C GLN A 564 -7.78 -29.66 7.54
N LYS A 565 -8.87 -29.47 6.80
CA LYS A 565 -9.89 -30.51 6.58
C LYS A 565 -9.42 -31.60 5.60
N LEU A 566 -8.42 -31.29 4.78
CA LEU A 566 -7.84 -32.22 3.79
C LEU A 566 -6.54 -32.87 4.29
N LYS A 567 -6.02 -32.48 5.43
CA LYS A 567 -4.88 -33.17 6.05
C LYS A 567 -5.24 -34.63 6.31
N GLN A 568 -4.35 -35.51 5.98
CA GLN A 568 -4.45 -36.92 6.36
C GLN A 568 -3.36 -37.22 7.38
N ILE A 569 -3.75 -37.82 8.51
CA ILE A 569 -2.78 -38.35 9.48
C ILE A 569 -2.70 -39.84 9.25
N ILE A 570 -1.53 -40.32 8.93
CA ILE A 570 -1.28 -41.73 8.67
C ILE A 570 -0.28 -42.30 9.69
N ILE A 571 -0.34 -43.61 9.88
CA ILE A 571 0.66 -44.36 10.61
C ILE A 571 1.45 -45.19 9.60
N GLU A 572 2.76 -44.93 9.49
CA GLU A 572 3.63 -45.68 8.62
C GLU A 572 3.94 -47.04 9.22
N PRO A 573 3.46 -48.15 8.61
CA PRO A 573 3.56 -49.47 9.23
C PRO A 573 4.98 -49.92 9.50
N GLY A 574 5.92 -49.56 8.63
CA GLY A 574 7.35 -49.91 8.76
C GLY A 574 8.07 -49.25 9.94
N LEU A 575 7.59 -48.11 10.40
CA LEU A 575 8.10 -47.37 11.55
C LEU A 575 7.34 -47.64 12.83
N CYS A 576 6.10 -48.17 12.72
CA CYS A 576 5.26 -48.38 13.90
C CYS A 576 5.69 -49.59 14.69
N ARG A 577 5.97 -49.41 15.99
CA ARG A 577 6.33 -50.49 16.92
C ARG A 577 5.16 -51.08 17.71
N GLY A 578 3.94 -50.67 17.43
CA GLY A 578 2.75 -51.18 18.09
C GLY A 578 2.65 -50.86 19.58
N CYS A 579 3.20 -49.73 20.02
CA CYS A 579 3.30 -49.35 21.45
C CYS A 579 1.99 -48.79 22.03
N SER A 580 0.92 -48.59 21.24
CA SER A 580 -0.40 -48.06 21.58
C SER A 580 -0.46 -46.61 22.11
N LYS A 581 0.67 -45.89 22.20
CA LYS A 581 0.68 -44.55 22.78
C LYS A 581 -0.20 -43.57 22.01
N CYS A 582 -0.17 -43.61 20.66
CA CYS A 582 -1.03 -42.78 19.80
C CYS A 582 -2.52 -43.06 19.98
N ALA A 583 -2.91 -44.32 20.17
CA ALA A 583 -4.30 -44.71 20.42
C ALA A 583 -4.81 -44.19 21.78
N ARG A 584 -3.97 -44.20 22.81
CA ARG A 584 -4.32 -43.71 24.15
C ARG A 584 -4.51 -42.20 24.24
N VAL A 585 -3.81 -41.44 23.41
CA VAL A 585 -3.93 -39.98 23.39
C VAL A 585 -4.99 -39.48 22.40
N CYS A 586 -5.59 -40.39 21.62
CA CYS A 586 -6.60 -39.99 20.63
C CYS A 586 -7.95 -39.67 21.31
N PRO A 587 -8.41 -38.40 21.33
CA PRO A 587 -9.60 -38.00 22.08
C PRO A 587 -10.90 -38.59 21.51
N VAL A 588 -10.89 -39.03 20.25
CA VAL A 588 -12.07 -39.59 19.57
C VAL A 588 -11.96 -41.08 19.29
N GLY A 589 -10.91 -41.74 19.78
CA GLY A 589 -10.71 -43.18 19.58
C GLY A 589 -10.57 -43.61 18.12
N ALA A 590 -10.04 -42.74 17.27
CA ALA A 590 -9.86 -43.01 15.84
C ALA A 590 -8.69 -43.94 15.50
N ILE A 591 -7.90 -44.37 16.50
CA ILE A 591 -6.70 -45.18 16.28
C ILE A 591 -6.89 -46.57 16.91
N ALA A 592 -6.83 -47.60 16.10
CA ALA A 592 -7.01 -49.00 16.50
C ALA A 592 -5.85 -49.88 16.02
N GLY A 593 -5.55 -50.92 16.76
CA GLY A 593 -4.51 -51.93 16.43
C GLY A 593 -4.23 -52.86 17.62
N LYS A 594 -3.31 -53.79 17.41
CA LYS A 594 -2.86 -54.70 18.48
C LYS A 594 -1.44 -54.35 18.93
N ILE A 595 -1.17 -54.57 20.20
CA ILE A 595 0.19 -54.36 20.75
C ILE A 595 1.19 -55.21 19.98
N LYS A 596 2.33 -54.61 19.62
CA LYS A 596 3.39 -55.15 18.78
C LYS A 596 3.05 -55.31 17.27
N GLU A 597 1.87 -54.92 16.85
CA GLU A 597 1.48 -54.79 15.44
C GLU A 597 1.29 -53.31 15.09
N PRO A 598 1.43 -52.92 13.80
CA PRO A 598 1.13 -51.55 13.38
C PRO A 598 -0.31 -51.16 13.68
N PHE A 599 -0.48 -49.95 14.27
CA PHE A 599 -1.80 -49.34 14.47
C PHE A 599 -2.27 -48.68 13.17
N ALA A 600 -3.58 -48.51 13.01
CA ALA A 600 -4.20 -47.84 11.87
C ALA A 600 -5.13 -46.70 12.37
N ILE A 601 -5.26 -45.66 11.55
CA ILE A 601 -6.15 -44.54 11.82
C ILE A 601 -7.42 -44.69 10.99
N ASP A 602 -8.57 -44.64 11.64
CA ASP A 602 -9.88 -44.53 11.00
C ASP A 602 -10.05 -43.06 10.57
N ALA A 603 -9.88 -42.79 9.28
CA ALA A 603 -9.96 -41.46 8.70
C ALA A 603 -11.35 -40.81 8.89
N ALA A 604 -12.43 -41.61 9.00
CA ALA A 604 -13.78 -41.10 9.20
C ALA A 604 -14.01 -40.58 10.63
N LYS A 605 -13.30 -41.14 11.62
CA LYS A 605 -13.37 -40.71 13.01
C LYS A 605 -12.32 -39.66 13.37
N CYS A 606 -11.25 -39.57 12.58
CA CYS A 606 -10.11 -38.70 12.91
C CYS A 606 -10.46 -37.21 12.76
N ILE A 607 -10.34 -36.46 13.86
CA ILE A 607 -10.54 -35.00 13.89
C ILE A 607 -9.27 -34.21 13.53
N LYS A 608 -8.18 -34.89 13.14
CA LYS A 608 -6.93 -34.30 12.64
C LYS A 608 -6.24 -33.35 13.64
N CYS A 609 -6.37 -33.58 14.93
CA CYS A 609 -5.83 -32.71 16.00
C CYS A 609 -4.31 -32.78 16.20
N GLY A 610 -3.61 -33.75 15.60
CA GLY A 610 -2.15 -33.88 15.70
C GLY A 610 -1.60 -34.53 16.98
N ALA A 611 -2.40 -34.75 18.03
CA ALA A 611 -1.92 -35.28 19.33
C ALA A 611 -1.18 -36.62 19.23
N CYS A 612 -1.58 -37.48 18.27
CA CYS A 612 -0.91 -38.74 18.00
C CYS A 612 0.48 -38.57 17.34
N ILE A 613 0.69 -37.49 16.59
CA ILE A 613 1.99 -37.16 15.97
C ILE A 613 2.98 -36.81 17.07
N GLU A 614 2.61 -35.88 17.95
CA GLU A 614 3.42 -35.45 19.08
C GLU A 614 3.74 -36.60 20.06
N ALA A 615 2.78 -37.50 20.25
CA ALA A 615 2.94 -38.62 21.15
C ALA A 615 3.84 -39.74 20.59
N CYS A 616 4.10 -39.79 19.28
CA CYS A 616 4.83 -40.88 18.63
C CYS A 616 6.35 -40.73 18.73
N ALA A 617 6.98 -41.41 19.70
CA ALA A 617 8.45 -41.42 19.88
C ALA A 617 9.18 -42.02 18.66
N PHE A 618 8.52 -42.86 17.86
CA PHE A 618 9.13 -43.52 16.70
C PHE A 618 8.90 -42.75 15.38
N LYS A 619 8.27 -41.55 15.44
CA LYS A 619 7.92 -40.74 14.26
C LYS A 619 7.16 -41.52 13.19
N ALA A 620 6.46 -42.59 13.59
CA ALA A 620 5.64 -43.42 12.71
C ALA A 620 4.32 -42.76 12.34
N VAL A 621 3.83 -41.82 13.13
CA VAL A 621 2.61 -41.04 12.83
C VAL A 621 3.04 -39.73 12.18
N LYS A 622 2.54 -39.44 11.00
CA LYS A 622 2.88 -38.24 10.24
C LYS A 622 1.67 -37.69 9.50
N GLU A 623 1.74 -36.43 9.10
CA GLU A 623 0.84 -35.84 8.10
C GLU A 623 1.30 -36.27 6.71
N ASP A 624 0.33 -36.79 5.91
CA ASP A 624 0.57 -37.14 4.52
C ASP A 624 0.07 -36.02 3.59
#